data_5f974af595c40debb61e4d18c4af6a26
#
_entry.id   5f974af595c40debb61e4d18c4af6a26
#
_cell.length_a   1.000
_cell.length_b   1.000
_cell.length_c   1.000
_cell.angle_alpha   90.00
_cell.angle_beta   90.00
_cell.angle_gamma   90.00
#
_symmetry.space_group_name_H-M   'P 1'
#
loop_
_entity.id
_entity.type
_entity.pdbx_description
1 polymer ?
#
loop_
_entity_poly.entity_id
_entity_poly.type
_entity_poly.pdbx_seq_one_letter_code
_entity_poly.pdbx_strand_id
1 'polypeptide(L)'
;MKVDDLHLDYPMVEDILKRFLRNEIRKFGFTSLVLGLSGGIDSAVVCELAVRALGAEHVLGLMMPYQSSSPESLEHAGLMATKLGIRCEEISITPVVEAFFASVPNGQLLRRGNIMARTRMVFLYDVSARDGRLVVGTSNKTELLLGYGTLFGDMASAVNPIGDLYKSQIRGLARHLGIPEPLIVKSPSADLWEGQSDESDLGFSYEAVDLLLYMMLEKRMEKQAILAEGVTEAFYDRVRKMVVRNQYKRMMPVIAKISSRTPGIDFRYARDWQEIV
;
A
#
# COMPACT_ATOMS: atom_id res chain seq x y z
N MET A 1 -23.26 7.42 11.95
CA MET A 1 -22.33 6.24 12.00
C MET A 1 -21.06 6.59 12.76
N LYS A 2 -20.35 5.60 13.33
CA LYS A 2 -19.13 5.79 14.13
C LYS A 2 -18.02 4.90 13.58
N VAL A 3 -16.75 5.22 13.91
CA VAL A 3 -15.58 4.41 13.51
C VAL A 3 -15.68 2.96 14.00
N ASP A 4 -16.37 2.73 15.11
CA ASP A 4 -16.64 1.38 15.64
C ASP A 4 -17.43 0.50 14.64
N ASP A 5 -18.19 1.11 13.73
CA ASP A 5 -18.91 0.38 12.66
C ASP A 5 -17.95 -0.25 11.63
N LEU A 6 -16.66 0.17 11.63
CA LEU A 6 -15.59 -0.40 10.81
C LEU A 6 -14.82 -1.53 11.51
N HIS A 7 -15.21 -1.87 12.74
CA HIS A 7 -14.50 -2.91 13.50
C HIS A 7 -14.60 -4.28 12.82
N LEU A 8 -13.50 -5.03 12.85
CA LEU A 8 -13.38 -6.37 12.25
C LEU A 8 -13.00 -7.39 13.33
N ASP A 9 -13.29 -8.65 13.06
CA ASP A 9 -12.72 -9.78 13.79
C ASP A 9 -11.25 -9.95 13.35
N TYR A 10 -10.33 -9.30 14.06
CA TYR A 10 -8.91 -9.27 13.69
C TYR A 10 -8.23 -10.65 13.71
N PRO A 11 -8.54 -11.59 14.63
CA PRO A 11 -8.09 -12.98 14.52
C PRO A 11 -8.49 -13.64 13.20
N MET A 12 -9.75 -13.47 12.78
CA MET A 12 -10.23 -14.00 11.49
C MET A 12 -9.53 -13.32 10.31
N VAL A 13 -9.39 -11.99 10.34
CA VAL A 13 -8.71 -11.21 9.30
C VAL A 13 -7.25 -11.66 9.17
N GLU A 14 -6.53 -11.82 10.27
CA GLU A 14 -5.15 -12.33 10.26
C GLU A 14 -5.07 -13.69 9.55
N ASP A 15 -5.95 -14.63 9.90
CA ASP A 15 -5.92 -15.97 9.32
C ASP A 15 -6.22 -15.94 7.81
N ILE A 16 -7.19 -15.14 7.37
CA ILE A 16 -7.50 -14.92 5.95
C ILE A 16 -6.28 -14.37 5.21
N LEU A 17 -5.64 -13.33 5.74
CA LEU A 17 -4.51 -12.66 5.07
C LEU A 17 -3.25 -13.53 5.02
N LYS A 18 -2.98 -14.33 6.08
CA LYS A 18 -1.90 -15.32 6.06
C LYS A 18 -2.13 -16.40 4.99
N ARG A 19 -3.36 -16.93 4.90
CA ARG A 19 -3.72 -17.91 3.85
C ARG A 19 -3.62 -17.30 2.46
N PHE A 20 -4.11 -16.08 2.29
CA PHE A 20 -3.99 -15.33 1.03
C PHE A 20 -2.52 -15.22 0.60
N LEU A 21 -1.65 -14.69 1.44
CA LEU A 21 -0.22 -14.55 1.13
C LEU A 21 0.41 -15.89 0.75
N ARG A 22 0.21 -16.93 1.57
CA ARG A 22 0.77 -18.25 1.32
C ARG A 22 0.32 -18.85 -0.02
N ASN A 23 -0.96 -18.71 -0.32
CA ASN A 23 -1.54 -19.29 -1.54
C ASN A 23 -1.10 -18.51 -2.78
N GLU A 24 -1.19 -17.18 -2.75
CA GLU A 24 -0.87 -16.36 -3.92
C GLU A 24 0.60 -16.42 -4.29
N ILE A 25 1.51 -16.42 -3.31
CA ILE A 25 2.94 -16.53 -3.56
C ILE A 25 3.26 -17.88 -4.23
N ARG A 26 2.66 -18.97 -3.75
CA ARG A 26 2.84 -20.30 -4.35
C ARG A 26 2.27 -20.41 -5.75
N LYS A 27 1.09 -19.82 -6.00
CA LYS A 27 0.46 -19.81 -7.33
C LYS A 27 1.32 -19.11 -8.39
N PHE A 28 2.13 -18.15 -8.00
CA PHE A 28 3.12 -17.53 -8.88
C PHE A 28 4.43 -18.31 -9.00
N GLY A 29 4.53 -19.47 -8.36
CA GLY A 29 5.74 -20.30 -8.38
C GLY A 29 6.87 -19.83 -7.45
N PHE A 30 6.58 -18.91 -6.52
CA PHE A 30 7.55 -18.40 -5.55
C PHE A 30 7.40 -19.07 -4.18
N THR A 31 8.46 -19.05 -3.39
CA THR A 31 8.47 -19.47 -1.98
C THR A 31 8.78 -18.33 -1.02
N SER A 32 9.24 -17.20 -1.55
CA SER A 32 9.75 -16.07 -0.80
C SER A 32 9.24 -14.75 -1.38
N LEU A 33 9.25 -13.71 -0.58
CA LEU A 33 8.79 -12.39 -0.97
C LEU A 33 9.78 -11.28 -0.60
N VAL A 34 9.61 -10.13 -1.24
CA VAL A 34 10.29 -8.87 -0.91
C VAL A 34 9.26 -7.76 -0.78
N LEU A 35 9.45 -6.87 0.20
CA LEU A 35 8.62 -5.69 0.40
C LEU A 35 9.46 -4.48 0.81
N GLY A 36 8.93 -3.28 0.52
CA GLY A 36 9.48 -2.03 1.05
C GLY A 36 9.12 -1.87 2.53
N LEU A 37 10.13 -1.75 3.38
CA LEU A 37 9.95 -1.50 4.81
C LEU A 37 10.23 -0.03 5.10
N SER A 38 9.17 0.78 5.13
CA SER A 38 9.26 2.24 5.20
C SER A 38 9.31 2.81 6.62
N GLY A 39 9.11 1.96 7.64
CA GLY A 39 8.91 2.42 9.02
C GLY A 39 7.52 3.00 9.29
N GLY A 40 6.60 2.91 8.33
CA GLY A 40 5.17 3.19 8.49
C GLY A 40 4.37 1.95 8.89
N ILE A 41 3.18 2.17 9.47
CA ILE A 41 2.32 1.12 10.00
C ILE A 41 1.91 0.08 8.95
N ASP A 42 1.61 0.49 7.71
CA ASP A 42 1.15 -0.40 6.65
C ASP A 42 2.23 -1.43 6.29
N SER A 43 3.46 -0.96 6.06
CA SER A 43 4.60 -1.84 5.76
C SER A 43 4.93 -2.78 6.93
N ALA A 44 4.78 -2.30 8.17
CA ALA A 44 4.98 -3.10 9.37
C ALA A 44 3.94 -4.22 9.50
N VAL A 45 2.65 -3.92 9.26
CA VAL A 45 1.56 -4.89 9.28
C VAL A 45 1.76 -5.95 8.19
N VAL A 46 2.08 -5.54 6.95
CA VAL A 46 2.33 -6.49 5.85
C VAL A 46 3.54 -7.37 6.16
N CYS A 47 4.62 -6.80 6.70
CA CYS A 47 5.81 -7.55 7.09
C CYS A 47 5.52 -8.60 8.16
N GLU A 48 4.81 -8.24 9.23
CA GLU A 48 4.39 -9.16 10.29
C GLU A 48 3.50 -10.29 9.73
N LEU A 49 2.50 -9.96 8.90
CA LEU A 49 1.65 -10.96 8.24
C LEU A 49 2.45 -11.91 7.34
N ALA A 50 3.43 -11.37 6.62
CA ALA A 50 4.31 -12.16 5.75
C ALA A 50 5.14 -13.18 6.55
N VAL A 51 5.75 -12.74 7.66
CA VAL A 51 6.51 -13.62 8.55
C VAL A 51 5.62 -14.69 9.17
N ARG A 52 4.43 -14.34 9.64
CA ARG A 52 3.45 -15.32 10.16
C ARG A 52 2.94 -16.29 9.11
N ALA A 53 2.93 -15.88 7.83
CA ALA A 53 2.49 -16.73 6.74
C ALA A 53 3.57 -17.72 6.26
N LEU A 54 4.83 -17.27 6.16
CA LEU A 54 5.90 -17.99 5.44
C LEU A 54 7.11 -18.36 6.30
N GLY A 55 7.35 -17.66 7.42
CA GLY A 55 8.60 -17.70 8.17
C GLY A 55 9.55 -16.54 7.82
N ALA A 56 10.37 -16.12 8.76
CA ALA A 56 11.25 -14.96 8.63
C ALA A 56 12.28 -15.13 7.49
N GLU A 57 12.76 -16.34 7.26
CA GLU A 57 13.75 -16.70 6.23
C GLU A 57 13.22 -16.46 4.80
N HIS A 58 11.91 -16.44 4.63
CA HIS A 58 11.25 -16.22 3.35
C HIS A 58 10.89 -14.75 3.08
N VAL A 59 11.14 -13.85 4.03
CA VAL A 59 10.78 -12.43 3.94
C VAL A 59 12.04 -11.58 3.87
N LEU A 60 12.12 -10.72 2.85
CA LEU A 60 13.17 -9.70 2.70
C LEU A 60 12.56 -8.32 2.78
N GLY A 61 13.01 -7.50 3.73
CA GLY A 61 12.68 -6.08 3.82
C GLY A 61 13.69 -5.22 3.07
N LEU A 62 13.25 -4.25 2.29
CA LEU A 62 14.11 -3.21 1.72
C LEU A 62 13.81 -1.87 2.37
N MET A 63 14.81 -1.29 3.03
CA MET A 63 14.82 0.10 3.46
C MET A 63 15.43 0.94 2.33
N MET A 64 14.67 1.89 1.80
CA MET A 64 15.09 2.68 0.65
C MET A 64 15.03 4.17 0.95
N PRO A 65 15.93 4.67 1.82
CA PRO A 65 15.91 6.08 2.22
C PRO A 65 16.34 7.00 1.07
N TYR A 66 15.74 8.17 1.08
CA TYR A 66 16.22 9.34 0.36
C TYR A 66 16.85 10.31 1.35
N GLN A 67 17.70 11.24 0.90
CA GLN A 67 18.42 12.18 1.78
C GLN A 67 17.55 13.00 2.74
N SER A 68 16.28 13.23 2.40
CA SER A 68 15.30 13.92 3.26
C SER A 68 14.41 12.97 4.06
N SER A 69 14.61 11.65 3.97
CA SER A 69 13.83 10.69 4.75
C SER A 69 14.09 10.87 6.23
N SER A 70 13.04 10.78 7.02
CA SER A 70 13.11 10.90 8.47
C SER A 70 13.98 9.80 9.09
N PRO A 71 14.96 10.15 9.95
CA PRO A 71 15.72 9.16 10.72
C PRO A 71 14.82 8.21 11.53
N GLU A 72 13.72 8.72 12.06
CA GLU A 72 12.70 7.93 12.76
C GLU A 72 12.09 6.83 11.88
N SER A 73 11.90 7.10 10.59
CA SER A 73 11.39 6.09 9.64
C SER A 73 12.36 4.92 9.49
N LEU A 74 13.67 5.18 9.42
CA LEU A 74 14.70 4.14 9.37
C LEU A 74 14.80 3.36 10.69
N GLU A 75 14.72 4.06 11.82
CA GLU A 75 14.72 3.43 13.15
C GLU A 75 13.53 2.48 13.31
N HIS A 76 12.33 2.92 12.94
CA HIS A 76 11.12 2.09 13.00
C HIS A 76 11.19 0.88 12.05
N ALA A 77 11.75 1.04 10.85
CA ALA A 77 11.97 -0.06 9.92
C ALA A 77 12.97 -1.08 10.50
N GLY A 78 14.08 -0.60 11.08
CA GLY A 78 15.06 -1.43 11.76
C GLY A 78 14.50 -2.17 12.98
N LEU A 79 13.67 -1.48 13.77
CA LEU A 79 12.95 -2.08 14.90
C LEU A 79 12.07 -3.25 14.46
N MET A 80 11.32 -3.10 13.37
CA MET A 80 10.50 -4.17 12.82
C MET A 80 11.33 -5.32 12.28
N ALA A 81 12.40 -5.03 11.53
CA ALA A 81 13.29 -6.07 11.01
C ALA A 81 13.91 -6.92 12.13
N THR A 82 14.36 -6.25 13.20
CA THR A 82 14.94 -6.90 14.39
C THR A 82 13.90 -7.74 15.14
N LYS A 83 12.72 -7.16 15.41
CA LYS A 83 11.61 -7.85 16.08
C LYS A 83 11.23 -9.14 15.38
N LEU A 84 11.20 -9.11 14.04
CA LEU A 84 10.74 -10.22 13.21
C LEU A 84 11.86 -11.19 12.83
N GLY A 85 13.11 -10.85 13.08
CA GLY A 85 14.27 -11.66 12.71
C GLY A 85 14.43 -11.84 11.20
N ILE A 86 13.95 -10.89 10.39
CA ILE A 86 14.05 -10.94 8.93
C ILE A 86 15.38 -10.36 8.43
N ARG A 87 15.82 -10.84 7.26
CA ARG A 87 16.85 -10.14 6.49
C ARG A 87 16.31 -8.79 6.02
N CYS A 88 17.09 -7.73 6.19
CA CYS A 88 16.77 -6.42 5.70
C CYS A 88 17.98 -5.81 4.98
N GLU A 89 17.78 -5.21 3.83
CA GLU A 89 18.82 -4.49 3.09
C GLU A 89 18.48 -3.00 3.03
N GLU A 90 19.49 -2.16 3.18
CA GLU A 90 19.36 -0.72 3.01
C GLU A 90 19.96 -0.30 1.68
N ILE A 91 19.17 0.38 0.85
CA ILE A 91 19.57 0.87 -0.47
C ILE A 91 19.16 2.34 -0.58
N SER A 92 20.12 3.27 -0.49
CA SER A 92 19.83 4.68 -0.69
C SER A 92 19.40 4.97 -2.13
N ILE A 93 18.22 5.58 -2.29
CA ILE A 93 17.70 6.03 -3.60
C ILE A 93 18.24 7.39 -4.01
N THR A 94 18.92 8.12 -3.13
CA THR A 94 19.40 9.48 -3.36
C THR A 94 20.21 9.61 -4.64
N PRO A 95 21.24 8.78 -4.92
CA PRO A 95 22.07 8.94 -6.14
C PRO A 95 21.25 8.86 -7.43
N VAL A 96 20.28 7.94 -7.50
CA VAL A 96 19.44 7.75 -8.70
C VAL A 96 18.48 8.92 -8.90
N VAL A 97 17.84 9.37 -7.82
CA VAL A 97 16.89 10.50 -7.86
C VAL A 97 17.62 11.80 -8.23
N GLU A 98 18.80 12.06 -7.65
CA GLU A 98 19.58 13.26 -7.94
C GLU A 98 20.14 13.24 -9.37
N ALA A 99 20.61 12.11 -9.87
CA ALA A 99 21.05 11.96 -11.25
C ALA A 99 19.90 12.25 -12.24
N PHE A 100 18.67 11.79 -11.93
CA PHE A 100 17.50 12.11 -12.73
C PHE A 100 17.25 13.63 -12.79
N PHE A 101 17.25 14.31 -11.64
CA PHE A 101 16.98 15.75 -11.58
C PHE A 101 18.15 16.63 -12.05
N ALA A 102 19.38 16.12 -12.08
CA ALA A 102 20.48 16.76 -12.79
C ALA A 102 20.24 16.86 -14.30
N SER A 103 19.57 15.84 -14.87
CA SER A 103 19.23 15.81 -16.30
C SER A 103 17.91 16.52 -16.64
N VAL A 104 16.98 16.64 -15.68
CA VAL A 104 15.66 17.27 -15.88
C VAL A 104 15.39 18.25 -14.72
N PRO A 105 15.98 19.46 -14.77
CA PRO A 105 15.85 20.46 -13.70
C PRO A 105 14.40 20.88 -13.41
N ASN A 106 14.19 21.54 -12.25
CA ASN A 106 12.92 22.13 -11.82
C ASN A 106 11.80 21.12 -11.44
N GLY A 107 12.15 20.10 -10.67
CA GLY A 107 11.16 19.19 -10.06
C GLY A 107 10.35 19.88 -8.97
N GLN A 108 9.05 20.12 -9.20
CA GLN A 108 8.10 20.39 -8.11
C GLN A 108 8.10 19.22 -7.12
N LEU A 109 7.76 19.46 -5.84
CA LEU A 109 7.74 18.42 -4.78
C LEU A 109 7.02 17.16 -5.19
N LEU A 110 5.82 17.29 -5.77
CA LEU A 110 5.04 16.15 -6.26
C LEU A 110 5.78 15.34 -7.34
N ARG A 111 6.47 16.00 -8.28
CA ARG A 111 7.27 15.30 -9.30
C ARG A 111 8.44 14.55 -8.66
N ARG A 112 9.11 15.17 -7.70
CA ARG A 112 10.21 14.54 -6.95
C ARG A 112 9.71 13.31 -6.19
N GLY A 113 8.62 13.43 -5.44
CA GLY A 113 7.99 12.31 -4.74
C GLY A 113 7.63 11.15 -5.69
N ASN A 114 7.06 11.44 -6.85
CA ASN A 114 6.74 10.43 -7.85
C ASN A 114 7.99 9.70 -8.39
N ILE A 115 9.12 10.40 -8.59
CA ILE A 115 10.38 9.77 -9.00
C ILE A 115 10.93 8.91 -7.87
N MET A 116 10.89 9.38 -6.62
CA MET A 116 11.32 8.59 -5.46
C MET A 116 10.52 7.28 -5.34
N ALA A 117 9.19 7.34 -5.44
CA ALA A 117 8.33 6.15 -5.37
C ALA A 117 8.64 5.17 -6.51
N ARG A 118 8.84 5.67 -7.74
CA ARG A 118 9.21 4.81 -8.88
C ARG A 118 10.62 4.26 -8.77
N THR A 119 11.57 5.00 -8.23
CA THR A 119 12.92 4.48 -7.96
C THR A 119 12.88 3.35 -6.94
N ARG A 120 12.09 3.48 -5.88
CA ARG A 120 11.88 2.39 -4.90
C ARG A 120 11.28 1.15 -5.58
N MET A 121 10.30 1.32 -6.46
CA MET A 121 9.73 0.22 -7.24
C MET A 121 10.78 -0.48 -8.10
N VAL A 122 11.66 0.28 -8.78
CA VAL A 122 12.74 -0.31 -9.60
C VAL A 122 13.64 -1.20 -8.76
N PHE A 123 14.09 -0.75 -7.58
CA PHE A 123 14.90 -1.57 -6.69
C PHE A 123 14.17 -2.80 -6.17
N LEU A 124 12.87 -2.69 -5.83
CA LEU A 124 12.07 -3.83 -5.41
C LEU A 124 12.00 -4.92 -6.50
N TYR A 125 11.75 -4.53 -7.74
CA TYR A 125 11.66 -5.49 -8.85
C TYR A 125 13.02 -6.01 -9.31
N ASP A 126 14.10 -5.23 -9.17
CA ASP A 126 15.46 -5.73 -9.40
C ASP A 126 15.83 -6.81 -8.38
N VAL A 127 15.61 -6.56 -7.09
CA VAL A 127 15.85 -7.55 -6.02
C VAL A 127 14.92 -8.76 -6.17
N SER A 128 13.67 -8.56 -6.59
CA SER A 128 12.74 -9.64 -6.93
C SER A 128 13.35 -10.59 -7.97
N ALA A 129 13.90 -10.05 -9.04
CA ALA A 129 14.54 -10.83 -10.10
C ALA A 129 15.86 -11.47 -9.63
N ARG A 130 16.68 -10.72 -8.88
CA ARG A 130 17.97 -11.20 -8.35
C ARG A 130 17.82 -12.42 -7.44
N ASP A 131 16.82 -12.39 -6.55
CA ASP A 131 16.70 -13.36 -5.45
C ASP A 131 15.52 -14.34 -5.63
N GLY A 132 14.78 -14.26 -6.74
CA GLY A 132 13.59 -15.11 -6.98
C GLY A 132 12.49 -14.88 -5.94
N ARG A 133 12.14 -13.62 -5.64
CA ARG A 133 11.16 -13.22 -4.62
C ARG A 133 10.00 -12.47 -5.24
N LEU A 134 8.78 -12.70 -4.77
CA LEU A 134 7.61 -11.95 -5.25
C LEU A 134 7.51 -10.59 -4.55
N VAL A 135 7.24 -9.53 -5.30
CA VAL A 135 7.03 -8.18 -4.74
C VAL A 135 5.65 -8.10 -4.09
N VAL A 136 5.61 -7.72 -2.81
CA VAL A 136 4.37 -7.53 -2.04
C VAL A 136 4.15 -6.06 -1.74
N GLY A 137 2.95 -5.57 -2.06
CA GLY A 137 2.51 -4.20 -1.84
C GLY A 137 2.01 -3.95 -0.43
N THR A 138 2.02 -2.68 -0.07
CA THR A 138 1.64 -2.20 1.27
C THR A 138 0.56 -1.11 1.22
N SER A 139 -0.09 -0.91 0.06
CA SER A 139 -1.16 0.08 -0.08
C SER A 139 -2.45 -0.44 0.57
N ASN A 140 -3.09 0.40 1.38
CA ASN A 140 -4.37 0.09 2.01
C ASN A 140 -5.56 0.54 1.13
N LYS A 141 -6.78 0.13 1.52
CA LYS A 141 -8.02 0.42 0.78
C LYS A 141 -8.28 1.91 0.62
N THR A 142 -8.04 2.70 1.66
CA THR A 142 -8.27 4.15 1.66
C THR A 142 -7.37 4.82 0.63
N GLU A 143 -6.07 4.53 0.64
CA GLU A 143 -5.10 5.04 -0.33
C GLU A 143 -5.48 4.65 -1.76
N LEU A 144 -5.81 3.39 -1.98
CA LEU A 144 -6.24 2.90 -3.30
C LEU A 144 -7.49 3.60 -3.80
N LEU A 145 -8.51 3.78 -2.95
CA LEU A 145 -9.76 4.44 -3.32
C LEU A 145 -9.56 5.91 -3.65
N LEU A 146 -8.81 6.63 -2.83
CA LEU A 146 -8.50 8.03 -3.04
C LEU A 146 -7.51 8.24 -4.20
N GLY A 147 -6.78 7.19 -4.59
CA GLY A 147 -5.65 7.29 -5.52
C GLY A 147 -4.47 8.05 -4.91
N TYR A 148 -4.35 8.01 -3.58
CA TYR A 148 -3.22 8.56 -2.84
C TYR A 148 -2.06 7.57 -2.90
N GLY A 149 -1.33 7.62 -3.99
CA GLY A 149 -0.20 6.76 -4.33
C GLY A 149 0.27 7.07 -5.75
N THR A 150 1.48 6.66 -6.06
CA THR A 150 2.12 6.86 -7.37
C THR A 150 1.90 5.65 -8.26
N LEU A 151 1.19 5.85 -9.37
CA LEU A 151 1.03 4.82 -10.39
C LEU A 151 2.40 4.34 -10.90
N PHE A 152 2.62 3.02 -10.90
CA PHE A 152 3.90 2.38 -11.21
C PHE A 152 5.04 2.79 -10.26
N GLY A 153 4.70 3.20 -9.05
CA GLY A 153 5.63 3.44 -7.94
C GLY A 153 5.26 2.55 -6.76
N ASP A 154 4.86 3.15 -5.65
CA ASP A 154 4.39 2.46 -4.44
C ASP A 154 3.12 1.61 -4.66
N MET A 155 2.31 1.92 -5.69
CA MET A 155 1.16 1.09 -6.07
C MET A 155 1.53 -0.16 -6.89
N ALA A 156 2.79 -0.33 -7.29
CA ALA A 156 3.23 -1.48 -8.08
C ALA A 156 3.57 -2.67 -7.17
N SER A 157 2.86 -3.78 -7.35
CA SER A 157 3.12 -5.04 -6.64
C SER A 157 2.47 -6.20 -7.37
N ALA A 158 2.91 -7.42 -7.09
CA ALA A 158 2.28 -8.63 -7.61
C ALA A 158 1.06 -9.02 -6.77
N VAL A 159 1.14 -8.85 -5.44
CA VAL A 159 0.05 -9.07 -4.49
C VAL A 159 0.02 -7.94 -3.47
N ASN A 160 -1.17 -7.59 -2.99
CA ASN A 160 -1.37 -6.54 -1.99
C ASN A 160 -2.35 -7.03 -0.90
N PRO A 161 -1.85 -7.56 0.23
CA PRO A 161 -2.69 -8.22 1.22
C PRO A 161 -3.65 -7.29 1.97
N ILE A 162 -3.28 -6.02 2.16
CA ILE A 162 -4.08 -5.06 2.93
C ILE A 162 -4.92 -4.11 2.06
N GLY A 163 -4.98 -4.37 0.76
CA GLY A 163 -5.70 -3.50 -0.19
C GLY A 163 -7.21 -3.43 0.02
N ASP A 164 -7.78 -4.29 0.84
CA ASP A 164 -9.20 -4.26 1.23
C ASP A 164 -9.45 -3.84 2.68
N LEU A 165 -8.42 -3.33 3.37
CA LEU A 165 -8.53 -2.78 4.72
C LEU A 165 -8.42 -1.26 4.71
N TYR A 166 -9.37 -0.58 5.36
CA TYR A 166 -9.28 0.87 5.61
C TYR A 166 -8.13 1.19 6.58
N LYS A 167 -7.61 2.42 6.52
CA LYS A 167 -6.49 2.86 7.38
C LYS A 167 -6.80 2.71 8.88
N SER A 168 -8.02 3.02 9.29
CA SER A 168 -8.49 2.81 10.68
C SER A 168 -8.50 1.33 11.07
N GLN A 169 -8.85 0.44 10.14
CA GLN A 169 -8.81 -1.02 10.35
C GLN A 169 -7.37 -1.54 10.46
N ILE A 170 -6.43 -0.96 9.69
CA ILE A 170 -4.98 -1.27 9.80
C ILE A 170 -4.47 -0.97 11.21
N ARG A 171 -4.87 0.16 11.82
CA ARG A 171 -4.49 0.47 13.22
C ARG A 171 -4.99 -0.58 14.21
N GLY A 172 -6.22 -1.06 14.04
CA GLY A 172 -6.78 -2.14 14.86
C GLY A 172 -6.04 -3.46 14.67
N LEU A 173 -5.78 -3.85 13.42
CA LEU A 173 -5.02 -5.04 13.07
C LEU A 173 -3.58 -4.96 13.60
N ALA A 174 -2.93 -3.80 13.52
CA ALA A 174 -1.58 -3.59 14.04
C ALA A 174 -1.49 -3.85 15.56
N ARG A 175 -2.46 -3.38 16.33
CA ARG A 175 -2.54 -3.67 17.77
C ARG A 175 -2.72 -5.16 18.03
N HIS A 176 -3.63 -5.81 17.28
CA HIS A 176 -3.86 -7.26 17.38
C HIS A 176 -2.58 -8.06 17.08
N LEU A 177 -1.82 -7.66 16.05
CA LEU A 177 -0.57 -8.30 15.64
C LEU A 177 0.61 -8.01 16.60
N GLY A 178 0.47 -7.07 17.53
CA GLY A 178 1.53 -6.66 18.44
C GLY A 178 2.63 -5.83 17.74
N ILE A 179 2.25 -5.02 16.77
CA ILE A 179 3.16 -4.02 16.19
C ILE A 179 3.58 -3.03 17.29
N PRO A 180 4.86 -2.63 17.36
CA PRO A 180 5.32 -1.69 18.37
C PRO A 180 4.55 -0.36 18.36
N GLU A 181 4.16 0.12 19.55
CA GLU A 181 3.34 1.32 19.70
C GLU A 181 3.88 2.56 18.97
N PRO A 182 5.20 2.84 18.93
CA PRO A 182 5.73 3.97 18.16
C PRO A 182 5.29 3.99 16.69
N LEU A 183 5.18 2.82 16.03
CA LEU A 183 4.71 2.72 14.66
C LEU A 183 3.19 2.93 14.55
N ILE A 184 2.43 2.56 15.58
CA ILE A 184 0.96 2.69 15.57
C ILE A 184 0.53 4.13 15.74
N VAL A 185 1.21 4.88 16.62
CA VAL A 185 0.88 6.27 16.95
C VAL A 185 1.51 7.28 16.00
N LYS A 186 2.51 6.86 15.21
CA LYS A 186 3.15 7.73 14.22
C LYS A 186 2.12 8.28 13.25
N SER A 187 2.15 9.60 13.03
CA SER A 187 1.33 10.24 12.01
C SER A 187 1.61 9.67 10.63
N PRO A 188 0.59 9.27 9.86
CA PRO A 188 0.78 8.75 8.52
C PRO A 188 1.49 9.76 7.62
N SER A 189 2.55 9.31 6.94
CA SER A 189 3.31 10.12 5.99
C SER A 189 3.95 9.22 4.93
N ALA A 190 3.96 9.67 3.68
CA ALA A 190 4.71 9.05 2.61
C ALA A 190 6.23 9.33 2.69
N ASP A 191 6.66 10.20 3.61
CA ASP A 191 8.07 10.57 3.87
C ASP A 191 8.83 10.99 2.59
N LEU A 192 8.15 11.76 1.73
CA LEU A 192 8.69 12.23 0.44
C LEU A 192 9.35 13.61 0.57
N TRP A 193 8.99 14.39 1.60
CA TRP A 193 9.62 15.68 1.97
C TRP A 193 9.46 15.94 3.46
N GLU A 194 10.32 16.78 3.97
CA GLU A 194 10.36 17.13 5.39
C GLU A 194 9.03 17.74 5.85
N GLY A 195 8.51 17.25 6.98
CA GLY A 195 7.25 17.72 7.57
C GLY A 195 5.98 17.26 6.83
N GLN A 196 6.08 16.34 5.88
CA GLN A 196 4.89 15.79 5.21
C GLN A 196 4.01 15.02 6.20
N SER A 197 2.69 15.23 6.07
CA SER A 197 1.65 14.43 6.71
C SER A 197 0.54 14.17 5.69
N ASP A 198 0.12 12.92 5.58
CA ASP A 198 -0.95 12.52 4.64
C ASP A 198 -2.23 13.30 4.91
N GLU A 199 -2.62 13.45 6.17
CA GLU A 199 -3.85 14.17 6.54
C GLU A 199 -3.78 15.66 6.20
N SER A 200 -2.57 16.27 6.28
CA SER A 200 -2.36 17.64 5.83
C SER A 200 -2.49 17.77 4.30
N ASP A 201 -1.91 16.84 3.56
CA ASP A 201 -2.00 16.80 2.09
C ASP A 201 -3.43 16.55 1.61
N LEU A 202 -4.13 15.63 2.27
CA LEU A 202 -5.52 15.28 1.98
C LEU A 202 -6.50 16.35 2.46
N GLY A 203 -6.20 17.01 3.58
CA GLY A 203 -7.03 18.02 4.24
C GLY A 203 -8.22 17.45 5.00
N PHE A 204 -8.12 16.19 5.45
CA PHE A 204 -9.09 15.50 6.32
C PHE A 204 -8.40 14.33 7.03
N SER A 205 -8.99 13.86 8.14
CA SER A 205 -8.46 12.70 8.87
C SER A 205 -8.83 11.38 8.21
N TYR A 206 -8.00 10.35 8.44
CA TYR A 206 -8.27 9.01 7.96
C TYR A 206 -9.56 8.43 8.54
N GLU A 207 -9.86 8.68 9.83
CA GLU A 207 -11.11 8.22 10.44
C GLU A 207 -12.34 8.78 9.72
N ALA A 208 -12.34 10.07 9.39
CA ALA A 208 -13.46 10.72 8.71
C ALA A 208 -13.65 10.18 7.28
N VAL A 209 -12.57 10.02 6.54
CA VAL A 209 -12.66 9.55 5.15
C VAL A 209 -12.98 8.07 5.04
N ASP A 210 -12.46 7.22 5.94
CA ASP A 210 -12.77 5.80 5.98
C ASP A 210 -14.26 5.57 6.21
N LEU A 211 -14.84 6.30 7.15
CA LEU A 211 -16.28 6.24 7.42
C LEU A 211 -17.12 6.70 6.23
N LEU A 212 -16.71 7.78 5.57
CA LEU A 212 -17.38 8.27 4.37
C LEU A 212 -17.30 7.26 3.22
N LEU A 213 -16.11 6.70 2.97
CA LEU A 213 -15.92 5.69 1.94
C LEU A 213 -16.75 4.42 2.21
N TYR A 214 -16.83 4.00 3.46
CA TYR A 214 -17.66 2.88 3.88
C TYR A 214 -19.16 3.13 3.61
N MET A 215 -19.66 4.31 3.98
CA MET A 215 -21.04 4.70 3.69
C MET A 215 -21.32 4.73 2.18
N MET A 216 -20.40 5.31 1.40
CA MET A 216 -20.56 5.46 -0.05
C MET A 216 -20.49 4.14 -0.81
N LEU A 217 -19.51 3.29 -0.49
CA LEU A 217 -19.11 2.16 -1.33
C LEU A 217 -19.63 0.82 -0.83
N GLU A 218 -19.61 0.58 0.47
CA GLU A 218 -20.06 -0.69 1.04
C GLU A 218 -21.53 -0.64 1.42
N LYS A 219 -21.95 0.40 2.13
CA LYS A 219 -23.36 0.59 2.47
C LYS A 219 -24.19 1.15 1.30
N ARG A 220 -23.54 1.70 0.27
CA ARG A 220 -24.16 2.26 -0.93
C ARG A 220 -25.27 3.27 -0.58
N MET A 221 -25.02 4.07 0.45
CA MET A 221 -25.98 5.08 0.90
C MET A 221 -26.11 6.20 -0.14
N GLU A 222 -27.32 6.70 -0.32
CA GLU A 222 -27.59 7.88 -1.12
C GLU A 222 -26.96 9.13 -0.48
N LYS A 223 -26.53 10.11 -1.33
CA LYS A 223 -25.89 11.35 -0.85
C LYS A 223 -26.66 12.00 0.28
N GLN A 224 -27.98 12.15 0.14
CA GLN A 224 -28.83 12.79 1.14
C GLN A 224 -28.78 12.08 2.51
N ALA A 225 -28.77 10.75 2.51
CA ALA A 225 -28.66 9.96 3.74
C ALA A 225 -27.28 10.14 4.39
N ILE A 226 -26.20 10.22 3.60
CA ILE A 226 -24.85 10.49 4.10
C ILE A 226 -24.76 11.89 4.72
N LEU A 227 -25.34 12.90 4.09
CA LEU A 227 -25.38 14.26 4.64
C LEU A 227 -26.16 14.33 5.95
N ALA A 228 -27.24 13.53 6.09
CA ALA A 228 -28.01 13.42 7.33
C ALA A 228 -27.22 12.80 8.49
N GLU A 229 -26.17 12.01 8.21
CA GLU A 229 -25.21 11.51 9.22
C GLU A 229 -24.20 12.59 9.69
N GLY A 230 -24.32 13.83 9.23
CA GLY A 230 -23.46 14.94 9.63
C GLY A 230 -22.25 15.19 8.73
N VAL A 231 -22.13 14.48 7.62
CA VAL A 231 -21.08 14.72 6.61
C VAL A 231 -21.41 16.00 5.85
N THR A 232 -20.43 16.92 5.73
CA THR A 232 -20.62 18.13 4.93
C THR A 232 -20.63 17.82 3.44
N GLU A 233 -21.44 18.55 2.67
CA GLU A 233 -21.52 18.37 1.22
C GLU A 233 -20.17 18.60 0.53
N ALA A 234 -19.42 19.60 0.96
CA ALA A 234 -18.09 19.90 0.42
C ALA A 234 -17.10 18.74 0.62
N PHE A 235 -17.11 18.08 1.79
CA PHE A 235 -16.27 16.92 2.07
C PHE A 235 -16.69 15.71 1.23
N TYR A 236 -17.99 15.41 1.18
CA TYR A 236 -18.52 14.35 0.32
C TYR A 236 -18.09 14.52 -1.15
N ASP A 237 -18.33 15.71 -1.72
CA ASP A 237 -18.04 15.97 -3.13
C ASP A 237 -16.52 15.93 -3.42
N ARG A 238 -15.69 16.41 -2.50
CA ARG A 238 -14.23 16.30 -2.59
C ARG A 238 -13.77 14.84 -2.64
N VAL A 239 -14.20 14.01 -1.70
CA VAL A 239 -13.82 12.58 -1.65
C VAL A 239 -14.35 11.84 -2.87
N ARG A 240 -15.63 12.05 -3.24
CA ARG A 240 -16.22 11.45 -4.44
C ARG A 240 -15.43 11.82 -5.70
N LYS A 241 -15.04 13.08 -5.84
CA LYS A 241 -14.23 13.55 -6.97
C LYS A 241 -12.86 12.85 -7.01
N MET A 242 -12.20 12.66 -5.87
CA MET A 242 -10.93 11.93 -5.80
C MET A 242 -11.08 10.47 -6.23
N VAL A 243 -12.09 9.76 -5.72
CA VAL A 243 -12.36 8.36 -6.05
C VAL A 243 -12.61 8.18 -7.55
N VAL A 244 -13.44 9.04 -8.15
CA VAL A 244 -13.78 8.98 -9.58
C VAL A 244 -12.58 9.35 -10.45
N ARG A 245 -11.92 10.49 -10.16
CA ARG A 245 -10.80 10.99 -10.97
C ARG A 245 -9.61 10.04 -11.00
N ASN A 246 -9.38 9.33 -9.89
CA ASN A 246 -8.25 8.41 -9.73
C ASN A 246 -8.57 6.95 -10.08
N GLN A 247 -9.74 6.68 -10.68
CA GLN A 247 -10.14 5.33 -11.09
C GLN A 247 -9.08 4.65 -11.96
N TYR A 248 -8.45 5.37 -12.87
CA TYR A 248 -7.42 4.84 -13.77
C TYR A 248 -6.20 4.26 -13.04
N LYS A 249 -5.89 4.74 -11.83
CA LYS A 249 -4.78 4.22 -11.02
C LYS A 249 -5.05 2.80 -10.49
N ARG A 250 -6.31 2.40 -10.39
CA ARG A 250 -6.74 1.07 -9.90
C ARG A 250 -7.00 0.07 -11.04
N MET A 251 -6.80 0.50 -12.28
CA MET A 251 -7.08 -0.31 -13.45
C MET A 251 -5.79 -0.62 -14.20
N MET A 252 -5.72 -1.80 -14.80
CA MET A 252 -4.71 -2.07 -15.82
C MET A 252 -4.91 -1.12 -17.00
N PRO A 253 -3.86 -0.87 -17.81
CA PRO A 253 -3.98 -0.03 -18.99
C PRO A 253 -5.17 -0.45 -19.86
N VAL A 254 -5.97 0.54 -20.31
CA VAL A 254 -7.10 0.30 -21.19
C VAL A 254 -6.59 -0.15 -22.56
N ILE A 255 -7.05 -1.29 -23.04
CA ILE A 255 -6.67 -1.86 -24.33
C ILE A 255 -7.81 -1.61 -25.32
N ALA A 256 -7.49 -1.08 -26.50
CA ALA A 256 -8.45 -0.93 -27.58
C ALA A 256 -8.94 -2.31 -28.04
N LYS A 257 -10.24 -2.56 -27.93
CA LYS A 257 -10.84 -3.84 -28.34
C LYS A 257 -11.00 -3.87 -29.86
N ILE A 258 -10.19 -4.69 -30.54
CA ILE A 258 -10.21 -4.88 -31.99
C ILE A 258 -10.68 -6.30 -32.35
N SER A 259 -10.43 -7.27 -31.46
CA SER A 259 -10.78 -8.68 -31.66
C SER A 259 -11.85 -9.14 -30.70
N SER A 260 -12.41 -10.34 -30.93
CA SER A 260 -13.38 -10.97 -30.03
C SER A 260 -12.77 -11.42 -28.69
N ARG A 261 -11.44 -11.52 -28.59
CA ARG A 261 -10.74 -12.00 -27.37
C ARG A 261 -9.55 -11.09 -27.03
N THR A 262 -9.83 -10.03 -26.30
CA THR A 262 -8.82 -9.06 -25.84
C THR A 262 -8.24 -9.49 -24.50
N PRO A 263 -6.88 -9.53 -24.34
CA PRO A 263 -6.23 -9.85 -23.08
C PRO A 263 -6.73 -8.99 -21.92
N GLY A 264 -7.01 -9.60 -20.77
CA GLY A 264 -7.51 -8.92 -19.57
C GLY A 264 -8.99 -8.48 -19.61
N ILE A 265 -9.66 -8.59 -20.76
CA ILE A 265 -11.08 -8.27 -20.93
C ILE A 265 -11.90 -9.56 -21.16
N ASP A 266 -11.85 -10.12 -22.36
CA ASP A 266 -12.58 -11.35 -22.74
C ASP A 266 -11.72 -12.61 -22.56
N PHE A 267 -10.40 -12.46 -22.68
CA PHE A 267 -9.45 -13.55 -22.51
C PHE A 267 -8.89 -13.51 -21.10
N ARG A 268 -9.42 -14.38 -20.25
CA ARG A 268 -9.01 -14.54 -18.86
C ARG A 268 -8.81 -16.01 -18.57
N TYR A 269 -7.62 -16.34 -18.05
CA TYR A 269 -7.39 -17.65 -17.46
C TYR A 269 -7.66 -17.63 -15.96
N ALA A 270 -8.03 -18.78 -15.41
CA ALA A 270 -8.07 -18.96 -13.96
C ALA A 270 -6.66 -18.76 -13.38
N ARG A 271 -6.56 -18.19 -12.20
CA ARG A 271 -5.26 -17.93 -11.53
C ARG A 271 -4.48 -19.21 -11.23
N ASP A 272 -5.18 -20.34 -11.12
CA ASP A 272 -4.65 -21.64 -10.74
C ASP A 272 -4.31 -22.51 -11.97
N TRP A 273 -4.22 -21.93 -13.13
CA TRP A 273 -4.09 -22.65 -14.39
C TRP A 273 -2.74 -23.37 -14.57
N GLN A 274 -1.74 -23.00 -13.77
CA GLN A 274 -0.45 -23.70 -13.77
C GLN A 274 -0.54 -25.15 -13.25
N GLU A 275 -1.60 -25.51 -12.56
CA GLU A 275 -1.83 -26.88 -12.07
C GLU A 275 -2.49 -27.80 -13.11
N ILE A 276 -2.87 -27.28 -14.27
CA ILE A 276 -3.67 -28.01 -15.30
C ILE A 276 -2.85 -28.30 -16.58
N VAL A 277 -1.59 -27.84 -16.65
CA VAL A 277 -0.72 -28.03 -17.83
C VAL A 277 0.38 -29.03 -17.55
#